data_15d644412c2e7bdb93909a8443bf3d9d
#
_entry.id   15d644412c2e7bdb93909a8443bf3d9d
#
_cell.length_a   1.000
_cell.length_b   1.000
_cell.length_c   1.000
_cell.angle_alpha   90.00
_cell.angle_beta   90.00
_cell.angle_gamma   90.00
#
_symmetry.space_group_name_H-M   'P 1'
#
loop_
_entity.id
_entity.type
_entity.pdbx_description
1 polymer ?
#
loop_
_entity_poly.entity_id
_entity_poly.type
_entity_poly.pdbx_seq_one_letter_code
_entity_poly.pdbx_strand_id
1 'polypeptide(L)'
;MNEEIRQRTKWFMEDRFGMFIHWGLYAIPGGEWNGKVYPGAAEWLKSWAKVPSGEWLELMKQWNPTKFDARKWAKMAKEMGVRYVKITTKHHEGFCLWPSKYTENTVANTPYKKDLLGEMVKAYNDEGIDVHFYFSVMDWSHPDWRYDVKTPEDSAAFSRFLTFTDNQLKELATLYPTVKDFWFDGTWDASIKKNGWWTAHVERMLKEMLPGVTINSRLRADDYGKRHFDSNGHLMGDYESGYERRLPDPVKDLKVTLWDWEACMTVPENQWGYHKDWSLSYVKTPVEVLERIVHAVSMGGNMVVNFGPQADGDFRSEEKELAKSIGAWMKKNGQCIYGCDYAGWEKQPWGYYTRKGSDVYMVVFNCPYSKHLTVKTPKGTQVVKAALLNGKSVKVVETARNEYNVDMPAQEPGEPFVIKLQIKEAAGVVDKYRDALT
;
A
#
# COMPACT_ATOMS: atom_id res chain seq x y z
N MET A 1 -9.33 -13.43 13.86
CA MET A 1 -7.87 -13.18 13.66
C MET A 1 -7.12 -13.64 14.89
N ASN A 2 -5.99 -14.33 14.72
CA ASN A 2 -5.17 -14.80 15.84
C ASN A 2 -4.55 -13.60 16.58
N GLU A 3 -4.59 -13.59 17.92
CA GLU A 3 -4.03 -12.52 18.76
C GLU A 3 -2.52 -12.30 18.51
N GLU A 4 -1.80 -13.37 18.21
CA GLU A 4 -0.38 -13.34 17.89
C GLU A 4 -0.09 -12.55 16.60
N ILE A 5 -0.97 -12.67 15.58
CA ILE A 5 -0.88 -11.88 14.34
C ILE A 5 -1.15 -10.40 14.65
N ARG A 6 -2.20 -10.10 15.43
CA ARG A 6 -2.52 -8.72 15.82
C ARG A 6 -1.40 -8.02 16.56
N GLN A 7 -0.70 -8.72 17.43
CA GLN A 7 0.46 -8.16 18.13
C GLN A 7 1.63 -7.88 17.17
N ARG A 8 1.85 -8.77 16.18
CA ARG A 8 2.90 -8.59 15.16
C ARG A 8 2.60 -7.43 14.22
N THR A 9 1.36 -7.28 13.80
CA THR A 9 0.93 -6.24 12.84
C THR A 9 0.58 -4.91 13.49
N LYS A 10 0.55 -4.82 14.82
CA LYS A 10 0.10 -3.63 15.54
C LYS A 10 0.81 -2.35 15.09
N TRP A 11 2.13 -2.38 15.05
CA TRP A 11 2.95 -1.24 14.58
C TRP A 11 2.56 -0.81 13.16
N PHE A 12 2.38 -1.78 12.27
CA PHE A 12 1.98 -1.56 10.88
C PHE A 12 0.58 -0.95 10.77
N MET A 13 -0.37 -1.46 11.57
CA MET A 13 -1.74 -0.92 11.57
C MET A 13 -1.85 0.45 12.27
N GLU A 14 -0.89 0.83 13.12
CA GLU A 14 -0.81 2.17 13.70
C GLU A 14 -0.29 3.20 12.69
N ASP A 15 0.51 2.80 11.72
CA ASP A 15 1.10 3.68 10.72
C ASP A 15 0.09 4.19 9.68
N ARG A 16 -0.85 3.38 9.25
CA ARG A 16 -2.00 3.68 8.37
C ARG A 16 -1.68 4.21 6.99
N PHE A 17 -0.61 5.00 6.80
CA PHE A 17 -0.31 5.69 5.55
C PHE A 17 1.12 5.48 5.11
N GLY A 18 1.27 4.94 3.90
CA GLY A 18 2.56 4.65 3.27
C GLY A 18 2.69 5.19 1.84
N MET A 19 3.91 5.15 1.34
CA MET A 19 4.29 5.46 -0.04
C MET A 19 4.75 4.19 -0.73
N PHE A 20 4.30 3.95 -1.96
CA PHE A 20 4.82 2.92 -2.83
C PHE A 20 5.74 3.55 -3.88
N ILE A 21 6.85 2.91 -4.20
CA ILE A 21 7.76 3.32 -5.27
C ILE A 21 7.88 2.17 -6.26
N HIS A 22 7.38 2.37 -7.48
CA HIS A 22 7.58 1.46 -8.60
C HIS A 22 8.69 1.99 -9.51
N TRP A 23 9.87 1.38 -9.42
CA TRP A 23 11.02 1.81 -10.20
C TRP A 23 11.80 0.62 -10.75
N GLY A 24 12.16 0.67 -12.03
CA GLY A 24 12.86 -0.38 -12.74
C GLY A 24 13.18 0.05 -14.17
N LEU A 25 13.66 -0.86 -14.99
CA LEU A 25 14.05 -0.58 -16.39
C LEU A 25 12.90 0.01 -17.21
N TYR A 26 11.65 -0.34 -16.87
CA TYR A 26 10.45 0.19 -17.52
C TYR A 26 10.32 1.72 -17.44
N ALA A 27 11.03 2.37 -16.52
CA ALA A 27 11.06 3.84 -16.45
C ALA A 27 11.79 4.48 -17.64
N ILE A 28 12.69 3.74 -18.30
CA ILE A 28 13.45 4.22 -19.45
C ILE A 28 12.53 4.42 -20.67
N PRO A 29 11.81 3.39 -21.15
CA PRO A 29 10.87 3.56 -22.23
C PRO A 29 9.62 4.35 -21.84
N GLY A 30 9.22 4.31 -20.56
CA GLY A 30 8.11 5.11 -20.04
C GLY A 30 6.79 4.93 -20.77
N GLY A 31 6.41 3.69 -21.06
CA GLY A 31 5.16 3.36 -21.76
C GLY A 31 5.24 3.38 -23.28
N GLU A 32 6.41 3.60 -23.88
CA GLU A 32 6.59 3.62 -25.34
C GLU A 32 7.63 2.60 -25.80
N TRP A 33 7.36 1.86 -26.88
CA TRP A 33 8.30 0.90 -27.46
C TRP A 33 8.23 0.93 -28.97
N ASN A 34 9.39 1.13 -29.62
CA ASN A 34 9.53 1.22 -31.09
C ASN A 34 8.52 2.21 -31.74
N GLY A 35 8.37 3.40 -31.13
CA GLY A 35 7.47 4.45 -31.62
C GLY A 35 5.98 4.20 -31.35
N LYS A 36 5.62 3.11 -30.67
CA LYS A 36 4.25 2.81 -30.27
C LYS A 36 4.05 3.10 -28.79
N VAL A 37 3.05 3.91 -28.46
CA VAL A 37 2.62 4.19 -27.09
C VAL A 37 1.66 3.09 -26.63
N TYR A 38 1.88 2.59 -25.41
CA TYR A 38 1.04 1.61 -24.74
C TYR A 38 0.38 2.29 -23.52
N PRO A 39 -0.92 2.56 -23.56
CA PRO A 39 -1.61 3.18 -22.45
C PRO A 39 -1.67 2.22 -21.23
N GLY A 40 -1.62 2.78 -20.02
CA GLY A 40 -1.74 2.03 -18.77
C GLY A 40 -0.40 1.76 -18.08
N ALA A 41 -0.24 0.56 -17.54
CA ALA A 41 0.87 0.17 -16.67
C ALA A 41 2.20 0.04 -17.41
N ALA A 42 3.07 1.05 -17.30
CA ALA A 42 4.38 1.05 -17.99
C ALA A 42 5.28 -0.12 -17.56
N GLU A 43 5.16 -0.60 -16.32
CA GLU A 43 5.88 -1.75 -15.80
C GLU A 43 5.45 -3.08 -16.44
N TRP A 44 4.35 -3.09 -17.20
CA TRP A 44 3.89 -4.22 -18.02
C TRP A 44 4.30 -4.12 -19.48
N LEU A 45 4.96 -3.05 -19.89
CA LEU A 45 5.33 -2.77 -21.28
C LEU A 45 6.07 -3.93 -21.94
N LYS A 46 7.05 -4.54 -21.24
CA LYS A 46 7.78 -5.71 -21.75
C LYS A 46 6.83 -6.83 -22.21
N SER A 47 5.83 -7.12 -21.38
CA SER A 47 4.84 -8.17 -21.67
C SER A 47 3.88 -7.77 -22.79
N TRP A 48 3.33 -6.55 -22.76
CA TRP A 48 2.37 -6.09 -23.76
C TRP A 48 2.97 -5.89 -25.14
N ALA A 49 4.19 -5.36 -25.20
CA ALA A 49 4.94 -5.22 -26.44
C ALA A 49 5.65 -6.51 -26.88
N LYS A 50 5.55 -7.59 -26.06
CA LYS A 50 6.18 -8.90 -26.30
C LYS A 50 7.69 -8.79 -26.55
N VAL A 51 8.36 -7.93 -25.80
CA VAL A 51 9.80 -7.68 -25.95
C VAL A 51 10.58 -8.88 -25.43
N PRO A 52 11.47 -9.49 -26.24
CA PRO A 52 12.34 -10.55 -25.79
C PRO A 52 13.22 -10.12 -24.62
N SER A 53 13.49 -11.02 -23.67
CA SER A 53 14.26 -10.67 -22.45
C SER A 53 15.65 -10.14 -22.77
N GLY A 54 16.34 -10.68 -23.79
CA GLY A 54 17.65 -10.16 -24.19
C GLY A 54 17.59 -8.71 -24.70
N GLU A 55 16.57 -8.37 -25.47
CA GLU A 55 16.37 -7.00 -25.95
C GLU A 55 15.97 -6.05 -24.81
N TRP A 56 15.09 -6.50 -23.92
CA TRP A 56 14.67 -5.70 -22.76
C TRP A 56 15.85 -5.38 -21.84
N LEU A 57 16.68 -6.37 -21.56
CA LEU A 57 17.83 -6.22 -20.63
C LEU A 57 18.95 -5.33 -21.19
N GLU A 58 18.98 -5.05 -22.49
CA GLU A 58 19.86 -4.01 -23.08
C GLU A 58 19.60 -2.62 -22.45
N LEU A 59 18.40 -2.37 -21.91
CA LEU A 59 18.09 -1.14 -21.17
C LEU A 59 18.99 -0.95 -19.94
N MET A 60 19.57 -2.01 -19.39
CA MET A 60 20.53 -1.91 -18.28
C MET A 60 21.74 -1.03 -18.65
N LYS A 61 22.15 -1.00 -19.92
CA LYS A 61 23.23 -0.14 -20.41
C LYS A 61 22.92 1.36 -20.33
N GLN A 62 21.62 1.70 -20.22
CA GLN A 62 21.12 3.07 -20.10
C GLN A 62 20.76 3.44 -18.66
N TRP A 63 20.77 2.46 -17.71
CA TRP A 63 20.38 2.70 -16.33
C TRP A 63 21.46 3.49 -15.60
N ASN A 64 21.29 4.80 -15.56
CA ASN A 64 22.18 5.72 -14.85
C ASN A 64 21.40 6.92 -14.28
N PRO A 65 20.70 6.75 -13.16
CA PRO A 65 19.83 7.78 -12.58
C PRO A 65 20.68 8.91 -11.93
N THR A 66 21.13 9.85 -12.74
CA THR A 66 22.05 10.94 -12.32
C THR A 66 21.41 11.98 -11.40
N LYS A 67 20.07 12.06 -11.36
CA LYS A 67 19.32 12.96 -10.48
C LYS A 67 18.84 12.28 -9.20
N PHE A 68 19.05 10.96 -9.07
CA PHE A 68 18.65 10.23 -7.89
C PHE A 68 19.37 10.75 -6.64
N ASP A 69 18.56 11.07 -5.63
CA ASP A 69 19.04 11.47 -4.31
C ASP A 69 18.09 10.86 -3.26
N ALA A 70 18.51 9.76 -2.66
CA ALA A 70 17.71 9.02 -1.70
C ALA A 70 17.28 9.87 -0.49
N ARG A 71 18.11 10.82 -0.05
CA ARG A 71 17.80 11.71 1.07
C ARG A 71 16.67 12.68 0.71
N LYS A 72 16.67 13.22 -0.51
CA LYS A 72 15.59 14.09 -0.99
C LYS A 72 14.28 13.30 -1.11
N TRP A 73 14.35 12.06 -1.57
CA TRP A 73 13.18 11.19 -1.64
C TRP A 73 12.61 10.91 -0.25
N ALA A 74 13.46 10.52 0.70
CA ALA A 74 13.06 10.27 2.08
C ALA A 74 12.47 11.51 2.76
N LYS A 75 13.07 12.68 2.54
CA LYS A 75 12.56 13.95 3.05
C LYS A 75 11.18 14.29 2.48
N MET A 76 10.99 14.14 1.16
CA MET A 76 9.67 14.35 0.53
C MET A 76 8.62 13.41 1.12
N ALA A 77 8.94 12.13 1.31
CA ALA A 77 8.04 11.17 1.92
C ALA A 77 7.69 11.54 3.38
N LYS A 78 8.69 11.99 4.16
CA LYS A 78 8.49 12.49 5.52
C LYS A 78 7.57 13.70 5.56
N GLU A 79 7.80 14.66 4.68
CA GLU A 79 6.98 15.87 4.55
C GLU A 79 5.55 15.57 4.08
N MET A 80 5.37 14.56 3.23
CA MET A 80 4.07 14.04 2.84
C MET A 80 3.30 13.39 4.00
N GLY A 81 4.00 12.98 5.05
CA GLY A 81 3.40 12.40 6.25
C GLY A 81 3.30 10.87 6.22
N VAL A 82 4.00 10.18 5.32
CA VAL A 82 4.04 8.72 5.32
C VAL A 82 4.86 8.18 6.50
N ARG A 83 4.50 6.99 6.95
CA ARG A 83 5.19 6.30 8.04
C ARG A 83 6.06 5.16 7.54
N TYR A 84 5.76 4.62 6.38
CA TYR A 84 6.53 3.56 5.75
C TYR A 84 6.59 3.75 4.23
N VAL A 85 7.60 3.15 3.61
CA VAL A 85 7.77 3.11 2.16
C VAL A 85 7.86 1.67 1.68
N LYS A 86 7.15 1.33 0.61
CA LYS A 86 7.30 0.07 -0.12
C LYS A 86 8.10 0.31 -1.38
N ILE A 87 9.20 -0.42 -1.56
CA ILE A 87 10.13 -0.26 -2.68
C ILE A 87 10.11 -1.52 -3.52
N THR A 88 9.89 -1.39 -4.84
CA THR A 88 10.06 -2.52 -5.77
C THR A 88 11.53 -2.92 -5.83
N THR A 89 11.92 -3.93 -5.05
CA THR A 89 13.29 -4.47 -5.09
C THR A 89 13.57 -5.13 -6.44
N LYS A 90 12.60 -5.91 -6.94
CA LYS A 90 12.54 -6.50 -8.26
C LYS A 90 11.08 -6.58 -8.72
N HIS A 91 10.76 -6.03 -9.91
CA HIS A 91 9.45 -6.20 -10.53
C HIS A 91 9.46 -7.43 -11.49
N HIS A 92 8.36 -7.71 -12.18
CA HIS A 92 8.20 -8.87 -13.08
C HIS A 92 9.25 -8.94 -14.20
N GLU A 93 9.88 -7.84 -14.56
CA GLU A 93 10.94 -7.78 -15.57
C GLU A 93 12.27 -8.44 -15.15
N GLY A 94 12.44 -8.71 -13.85
CA GLY A 94 13.60 -9.43 -13.31
C GLY A 94 14.83 -8.55 -12.99
N PHE A 95 14.74 -7.24 -13.13
CA PHE A 95 15.84 -6.32 -12.79
C PHE A 95 15.87 -6.03 -11.28
N CYS A 96 17.02 -6.28 -10.66
CA CYS A 96 17.24 -6.10 -9.23
C CYS A 96 17.84 -4.73 -8.91
N LEU A 97 17.21 -3.94 -8.04
CA LEU A 97 17.72 -2.65 -7.57
C LEU A 97 18.84 -2.77 -6.52
N TRP A 98 19.23 -4.00 -6.17
CA TRP A 98 20.37 -4.32 -5.29
C TRP A 98 21.39 -5.18 -6.04
N PRO A 99 22.66 -5.23 -5.59
CA PRO A 99 23.71 -6.02 -6.23
C PRO A 99 23.57 -7.52 -5.92
N SER A 100 22.53 -8.15 -6.46
CA SER A 100 22.26 -9.59 -6.28
C SER A 100 23.41 -10.43 -6.82
N LYS A 101 23.81 -11.46 -6.07
CA LYS A 101 24.83 -12.45 -6.47
C LYS A 101 24.25 -13.58 -7.31
N TYR A 102 22.94 -13.65 -7.45
CA TYR A 102 22.24 -14.77 -8.08
C TYR A 102 21.79 -14.49 -9.51
N THR A 103 21.98 -13.26 -10.00
CA THR A 103 21.63 -12.86 -11.36
C THR A 103 22.57 -11.77 -11.87
N GLU A 104 22.76 -11.74 -13.19
CA GLU A 104 23.43 -10.63 -13.87
C GLU A 104 22.49 -9.43 -14.08
N ASN A 105 21.17 -9.61 -13.91
CA ASN A 105 20.16 -8.59 -14.11
C ASN A 105 20.03 -7.69 -12.87
N THR A 106 21.09 -6.96 -12.57
CA THR A 106 21.22 -6.22 -11.32
C THR A 106 21.84 -4.84 -11.56
N VAL A 107 21.52 -3.90 -10.69
CA VAL A 107 22.07 -2.54 -10.70
C VAL A 107 23.60 -2.51 -10.72
N ALA A 108 24.29 -3.50 -10.15
CA ALA A 108 25.75 -3.60 -10.18
C ALA A 108 26.34 -3.70 -11.60
N ASN A 109 25.57 -4.22 -12.55
CA ASN A 109 25.96 -4.39 -13.96
C ASN A 109 25.46 -3.26 -14.87
N THR A 110 25.10 -2.12 -14.29
CA THR A 110 24.66 -0.91 -15.01
C THR A 110 25.72 0.19 -14.91
N PRO A 111 25.63 1.30 -15.66
CA PRO A 111 26.48 2.46 -15.46
C PRO A 111 26.42 3.06 -14.05
N TYR A 112 25.30 2.89 -13.32
CA TYR A 112 25.15 3.38 -11.94
C TYR A 112 26.04 2.64 -10.96
N LYS A 113 26.14 1.32 -11.04
CA LYS A 113 27.05 0.41 -10.29
C LYS A 113 26.95 0.39 -8.77
N LYS A 114 26.12 1.23 -8.14
CA LYS A 114 25.97 1.30 -6.69
C LYS A 114 24.76 0.47 -6.22
N ASP A 115 24.75 0.16 -4.93
CA ASP A 115 23.60 -0.43 -4.25
C ASP A 115 22.49 0.61 -4.06
N LEU A 116 21.65 0.76 -5.05
CA LEU A 116 20.58 1.75 -5.08
C LEU A 116 19.53 1.46 -3.99
N LEU A 117 19.19 0.18 -3.78
CA LEU A 117 18.27 -0.23 -2.73
C LEU A 117 18.83 0.10 -1.34
N GLY A 118 20.12 -0.19 -1.09
CA GLY A 118 20.78 0.14 0.17
C GLY A 118 20.83 1.65 0.45
N GLU A 119 21.05 2.47 -0.57
CA GLU A 119 20.97 3.94 -0.43
C GLU A 119 19.56 4.39 0.00
N MET A 120 18.50 3.80 -0.59
CA MET A 120 17.12 4.09 -0.20
C MET A 120 16.83 3.62 1.23
N VAL A 121 17.14 2.35 1.55
CA VAL A 121 16.92 1.78 2.90
C VAL A 121 17.54 2.68 3.97
N LYS A 122 18.80 3.08 3.77
CA LYS A 122 19.47 3.96 4.72
C LYS A 122 18.77 5.31 4.84
N ALA A 123 18.45 5.96 3.74
CA ALA A 123 17.87 7.30 3.74
C ALA A 123 16.49 7.34 4.41
N TYR A 124 15.63 6.35 4.14
CA TYR A 124 14.32 6.29 4.77
C TYR A 124 14.40 5.97 6.26
N ASN A 125 15.28 5.04 6.65
CA ASN A 125 15.52 4.74 8.08
C ASN A 125 16.08 5.96 8.83
N ASP A 126 16.98 6.75 8.22
CA ASP A 126 17.51 7.99 8.81
C ASP A 126 16.39 9.03 9.07
N GLU A 127 15.33 9.03 8.28
CA GLU A 127 14.13 9.88 8.49
C GLU A 127 13.09 9.25 9.44
N GLY A 128 13.34 8.05 9.95
CA GLY A 128 12.41 7.32 10.80
C GLY A 128 11.19 6.80 10.05
N ILE A 129 11.35 6.49 8.76
CA ILE A 129 10.34 5.86 7.91
C ILE A 129 10.68 4.39 7.78
N ASP A 130 9.73 3.52 8.07
CA ASP A 130 9.90 2.09 7.96
C ASP A 130 10.01 1.65 6.51
N VAL A 131 10.94 0.73 6.21
CA VAL A 131 11.16 0.22 4.86
C VAL A 131 10.53 -1.14 4.69
N HIS A 132 9.74 -1.27 3.65
CA HIS A 132 9.06 -2.48 3.20
C HIS A 132 9.54 -2.83 1.80
N PHE A 133 9.68 -4.13 1.51
CA PHE A 133 10.10 -4.60 0.20
C PHE A 133 8.94 -5.18 -0.59
N TYR A 134 8.66 -4.59 -1.75
CA TYR A 134 7.92 -5.29 -2.79
C TYR A 134 8.88 -6.26 -3.48
N PHE A 135 8.44 -7.49 -3.65
CA PHE A 135 9.17 -8.50 -4.39
C PHE A 135 8.24 -9.27 -5.34
N SER A 136 8.51 -9.17 -6.63
CA SER A 136 7.84 -10.03 -7.60
C SER A 136 8.42 -11.43 -7.58
N VAL A 137 7.58 -12.42 -7.31
CA VAL A 137 7.95 -13.83 -7.49
C VAL A 137 8.07 -14.15 -8.97
N MET A 138 7.11 -13.70 -9.79
CA MET A 138 7.18 -13.80 -11.24
C MET A 138 8.42 -13.07 -11.77
N ASP A 139 9.16 -13.73 -12.67
CA ASP A 139 10.35 -13.18 -13.32
C ASP A 139 10.35 -13.55 -14.80
N TRP A 140 9.95 -12.59 -15.64
CA TRP A 140 9.86 -12.78 -17.09
C TRP A 140 11.20 -12.97 -17.78
N SER A 141 12.29 -12.64 -17.12
CA SER A 141 13.65 -12.73 -17.68
C SER A 141 14.40 -13.99 -17.23
N HIS A 142 13.87 -14.70 -16.23
CA HIS A 142 14.52 -15.93 -15.75
C HIS A 142 14.17 -17.13 -16.64
N PRO A 143 15.16 -17.89 -17.15
CA PRO A 143 14.92 -18.99 -18.11
C PRO A 143 14.11 -20.15 -17.53
N ASP A 144 14.15 -20.35 -16.22
CA ASP A 144 13.43 -21.40 -15.52
C ASP A 144 12.05 -20.97 -14.97
N TRP A 145 11.61 -19.71 -15.18
CA TRP A 145 10.25 -19.29 -14.88
C TRP A 145 9.24 -20.11 -15.68
N ARG A 146 8.18 -20.55 -15.04
CA ARG A 146 7.05 -21.26 -15.68
C ARG A 146 5.73 -20.66 -15.21
N TYR A 147 4.82 -20.37 -16.13
CA TYR A 147 3.44 -19.97 -15.82
C TYR A 147 2.60 -21.14 -15.32
N ASP A 148 2.96 -22.36 -15.78
CA ASP A 148 2.37 -23.61 -15.31
C ASP A 148 3.43 -24.72 -15.32
N VAL A 149 3.24 -25.73 -14.49
CA VAL A 149 4.07 -26.92 -14.43
C VAL A 149 3.26 -28.10 -14.97
N LYS A 150 3.60 -28.58 -16.17
CA LYS A 150 2.85 -29.61 -16.91
C LYS A 150 3.66 -30.87 -17.15
N THR A 151 4.97 -30.75 -17.21
CA THR A 151 5.88 -31.85 -17.51
C THR A 151 6.92 -32.01 -16.40
N PRO A 152 7.65 -33.17 -16.34
CA PRO A 152 8.77 -33.33 -15.42
C PRO A 152 9.88 -32.29 -15.65
N GLU A 153 10.12 -31.88 -16.89
CA GLU A 153 11.07 -30.82 -17.26
C GLU A 153 10.67 -29.47 -16.72
N ASP A 154 9.36 -29.11 -16.82
CA ASP A 154 8.82 -27.89 -16.20
C ASP A 154 9.00 -27.93 -14.68
N SER A 155 8.73 -29.10 -14.06
CA SER A 155 8.91 -29.27 -12.61
C SER A 155 10.37 -29.08 -12.20
N ALA A 156 11.31 -29.65 -12.94
CA ALA A 156 12.73 -29.49 -12.67
C ALA A 156 13.21 -28.05 -12.84
N ALA A 157 12.78 -27.38 -13.92
CA ALA A 157 13.08 -25.96 -14.16
C ALA A 157 12.50 -25.10 -13.05
N PHE A 158 11.22 -25.27 -12.73
CA PHE A 158 10.56 -24.48 -11.70
C PHE A 158 11.15 -24.69 -10.31
N SER A 159 11.61 -25.91 -9.97
CA SER A 159 12.33 -26.17 -8.72
C SER A 159 13.63 -25.37 -8.61
N ARG A 160 14.40 -25.26 -9.71
CA ARG A 160 15.60 -24.40 -9.74
C ARG A 160 15.23 -22.93 -9.58
N PHE A 161 14.13 -22.49 -10.20
CA PHE A 161 13.61 -21.15 -10.06
C PHE A 161 13.19 -20.83 -8.62
N LEU A 162 12.51 -21.75 -7.93
CA LEU A 162 12.14 -21.57 -6.51
C LEU A 162 13.39 -21.47 -5.62
N THR A 163 14.43 -22.28 -5.88
CA THR A 163 15.72 -22.19 -5.17
C THR A 163 16.40 -20.83 -5.42
N PHE A 164 16.39 -20.35 -6.66
CA PHE A 164 16.89 -19.03 -7.01
C PHE A 164 16.15 -17.93 -6.24
N THR A 165 14.83 -18.02 -6.18
CA THR A 165 14.00 -17.05 -5.46
C THR A 165 14.27 -17.06 -3.96
N ASP A 166 14.39 -18.24 -3.34
CA ASP A 166 14.77 -18.38 -1.93
C ASP A 166 16.11 -17.71 -1.64
N ASN A 167 17.09 -17.91 -2.53
CA ASN A 167 18.41 -17.31 -2.37
C ASN A 167 18.37 -15.78 -2.46
N GLN A 168 17.59 -15.20 -3.38
CA GLN A 168 17.41 -13.75 -3.46
C GLN A 168 16.71 -13.19 -2.21
N LEU A 169 15.69 -13.87 -1.69
CA LEU A 169 14.99 -13.45 -0.47
C LEU A 169 15.89 -13.50 0.77
N LYS A 170 16.69 -14.57 0.92
CA LYS A 170 17.71 -14.66 1.98
C LYS A 170 18.76 -13.57 1.87
N GLU A 171 19.19 -13.26 0.65
CA GLU A 171 20.13 -12.17 0.37
C GLU A 171 19.56 -10.82 0.81
N LEU A 172 18.33 -10.49 0.42
CA LEU A 172 17.64 -9.26 0.84
C LEU A 172 17.50 -9.15 2.36
N ALA A 173 17.05 -10.23 3.02
CA ALA A 173 16.91 -10.28 4.48
C ALA A 173 18.24 -10.11 5.21
N THR A 174 19.35 -10.61 4.61
CA THR A 174 20.69 -10.51 5.20
C THR A 174 21.31 -9.15 4.98
N LEU A 175 21.18 -8.59 3.78
CA LEU A 175 21.78 -7.29 3.44
C LEU A 175 21.04 -6.11 4.09
N TYR A 176 19.72 -6.24 4.28
CA TYR A 176 18.86 -5.15 4.77
C TYR A 176 18.03 -5.60 5.99
N PRO A 177 18.66 -5.89 7.13
CA PRO A 177 17.99 -6.49 8.29
C PRO A 177 17.00 -5.53 8.99
N THR A 178 16.91 -4.28 8.58
CA THR A 178 15.95 -3.29 9.10
C THR A 178 14.61 -3.31 8.36
N VAL A 179 14.47 -4.12 7.29
CA VAL A 179 13.21 -4.27 6.57
C VAL A 179 12.14 -4.87 7.49
N LYS A 180 10.94 -4.30 7.46
CA LYS A 180 9.85 -4.70 8.36
C LYS A 180 8.72 -5.48 7.67
N ASP A 181 8.65 -5.45 6.35
CA ASP A 181 7.58 -6.10 5.59
C ASP A 181 8.08 -6.58 4.24
N PHE A 182 7.58 -7.74 3.80
CA PHE A 182 7.69 -8.18 2.41
C PHE A 182 6.31 -8.23 1.76
N TRP A 183 6.14 -7.37 0.78
CA TRP A 183 4.95 -7.29 -0.07
C TRP A 183 5.18 -8.07 -1.36
N PHE A 184 4.71 -9.29 -1.40
CA PHE A 184 4.85 -10.17 -2.57
C PHE A 184 3.81 -9.89 -3.63
N ASP A 185 4.20 -10.11 -4.88
CA ASP A 185 3.37 -10.04 -6.07
C ASP A 185 3.78 -11.12 -7.08
N GLY A 186 3.02 -11.26 -8.18
CA GLY A 186 3.35 -12.23 -9.24
C GLY A 186 3.16 -13.69 -8.81
N THR A 187 2.15 -13.98 -7.99
CA THR A 187 1.89 -15.31 -7.42
C THR A 187 0.57 -15.94 -7.87
N TRP A 188 -0.04 -15.39 -8.91
CA TRP A 188 -1.37 -15.84 -9.38
C TRP A 188 -1.33 -16.99 -10.40
N ASP A 189 -0.15 -17.34 -10.93
CA ASP A 189 -0.03 -18.37 -11.95
C ASP A 189 -0.21 -19.79 -11.40
N ALA A 190 -0.54 -20.72 -12.29
CA ALA A 190 -0.78 -22.12 -11.93
C ALA A 190 0.43 -22.77 -11.30
N SER A 191 1.64 -22.39 -11.72
CA SER A 191 2.90 -22.90 -11.16
C SER A 191 3.01 -22.64 -9.65
N ILE A 192 2.70 -21.42 -9.19
CA ILE A 192 2.69 -21.07 -7.76
C ILE A 192 1.55 -21.77 -7.03
N LYS A 193 0.34 -21.78 -7.61
CA LYS A 193 -0.83 -22.43 -7.00
C LYS A 193 -0.64 -23.94 -6.78
N LYS A 194 0.10 -24.59 -7.66
CA LYS A 194 0.48 -26.01 -7.52
C LYS A 194 1.61 -26.24 -6.50
N ASN A 195 2.28 -25.20 -6.05
CA ASN A 195 3.38 -25.23 -5.09
C ASN A 195 3.06 -24.41 -3.83
N GLY A 196 1.84 -24.52 -3.30
CA GLY A 196 1.40 -23.82 -2.09
C GLY A 196 2.35 -24.02 -0.90
N TRP A 197 2.90 -25.23 -0.75
CA TRP A 197 3.91 -25.60 0.25
C TRP A 197 5.12 -24.63 0.25
N TRP A 198 5.57 -24.21 -0.95
CA TRP A 198 6.70 -23.30 -1.08
C TRP A 198 6.34 -21.90 -0.56
N THR A 199 5.11 -21.43 -0.79
CA THR A 199 4.67 -20.13 -0.27
C THR A 199 4.65 -20.10 1.27
N ALA A 200 4.28 -21.22 1.90
CA ALA A 200 4.36 -21.38 3.34
C ALA A 200 5.80 -21.48 3.85
N HIS A 201 6.69 -22.14 3.07
CA HIS A 201 8.13 -22.19 3.37
C HIS A 201 8.74 -20.79 3.36
N VAL A 202 8.48 -19.98 2.34
CA VAL A 202 9.02 -18.61 2.24
C VAL A 202 8.58 -17.75 3.42
N GLU A 203 7.30 -17.79 3.77
CA GLU A 203 6.79 -17.05 4.93
C GLU A 203 7.53 -17.43 6.21
N ARG A 204 7.66 -18.72 6.50
CA ARG A 204 8.37 -19.22 7.67
C ARG A 204 9.84 -18.82 7.66
N MET A 205 10.54 -19.04 6.54
CA MET A 205 11.94 -18.68 6.35
C MET A 205 12.23 -17.22 6.66
N LEU A 206 11.43 -16.30 6.11
CA LEU A 206 11.61 -14.88 6.33
C LEU A 206 11.32 -14.48 7.79
N LYS A 207 10.31 -15.08 8.42
CA LYS A 207 9.99 -14.82 9.84
C LYS A 207 11.05 -15.38 10.80
N GLU A 208 11.74 -16.46 10.43
CA GLU A 208 12.89 -16.99 11.17
C GLU A 208 14.13 -16.07 11.03
N MET A 209 14.37 -15.54 9.83
CA MET A 209 15.50 -14.64 9.58
C MET A 209 15.30 -13.24 10.15
N LEU A 210 14.09 -12.74 10.12
CA LEU A 210 13.69 -11.39 10.53
C LEU A 210 12.51 -11.46 11.50
N PRO A 211 12.75 -11.71 12.79
CA PRO A 211 11.68 -11.77 13.77
C PRO A 211 10.85 -10.48 13.80
N GLY A 212 9.53 -10.61 13.66
CA GLY A 212 8.62 -9.47 13.61
C GLY A 212 8.32 -8.94 12.20
N VAL A 213 8.96 -9.47 11.15
CA VAL A 213 8.62 -9.12 9.76
C VAL A 213 7.19 -9.53 9.43
N THR A 214 6.49 -8.69 8.69
CA THR A 214 5.16 -8.98 8.16
C THR A 214 5.21 -9.45 6.71
N ILE A 215 4.25 -10.30 6.34
CA ILE A 215 4.13 -10.88 5.00
C ILE A 215 2.69 -10.70 4.52
N ASN A 216 2.50 -10.12 3.35
CA ASN A 216 1.19 -9.94 2.77
C ASN A 216 0.54 -11.24 2.30
N SER A 217 -0.78 -11.26 2.20
CA SER A 217 -1.56 -12.43 1.77
C SER A 217 -1.31 -12.83 0.30
N ARG A 218 -0.79 -11.91 -0.53
CA ARG A 218 -0.53 -12.19 -1.96
C ARG A 218 0.52 -13.28 -2.17
N LEU A 219 1.48 -13.45 -1.25
CA LEU A 219 2.44 -14.55 -1.32
C LEU A 219 1.71 -15.89 -1.37
N ARG A 220 0.69 -16.05 -0.52
CA ARG A 220 0.20 -17.33 -0.07
C ARG A 220 -0.77 -18.02 -1.03
N ALA A 221 -0.54 -19.33 -1.19
CA ALA A 221 -1.50 -20.27 -1.71
C ALA A 221 -1.57 -21.48 -0.77
N ASP A 222 -2.74 -22.10 -0.61
CA ASP A 222 -2.91 -23.37 0.10
C ASP A 222 -2.65 -24.57 -0.83
N ASP A 223 -2.71 -25.78 -0.27
CA ASP A 223 -2.48 -27.02 -1.02
C ASP A 223 -3.53 -27.30 -2.11
N TYR A 224 -4.65 -26.55 -2.08
CA TYR A 224 -5.71 -26.59 -3.09
C TYR A 224 -5.60 -25.46 -4.12
N GLY A 225 -4.57 -24.63 -4.02
CA GLY A 225 -4.31 -23.50 -4.92
C GLY A 225 -5.18 -22.26 -4.64
N LYS A 226 -5.89 -22.21 -3.50
CA LYS A 226 -6.56 -20.97 -3.09
C LYS A 226 -5.56 -19.95 -2.58
N ARG A 227 -5.83 -18.70 -2.86
CA ARG A 227 -4.94 -17.58 -2.54
C ARG A 227 -5.58 -16.63 -1.55
N HIS A 228 -4.77 -15.90 -0.79
CA HIS A 228 -5.13 -14.95 0.24
C HIS A 228 -5.83 -15.60 1.45
N PHE A 229 -6.89 -16.34 1.20
CA PHE A 229 -7.61 -17.11 2.21
C PHE A 229 -7.51 -18.59 1.88
N ASP A 230 -7.33 -19.42 2.90
CA ASP A 230 -7.28 -20.86 2.76
C ASP A 230 -8.66 -21.45 2.43
N SER A 231 -8.74 -22.77 2.26
CA SER A 231 -9.97 -23.47 1.93
C SER A 231 -11.03 -23.41 3.04
N ASN A 232 -10.66 -23.03 4.26
CA ASN A 232 -11.54 -22.82 5.40
C ASN A 232 -11.93 -21.34 5.59
N GLY A 233 -11.41 -20.44 4.74
CA GLY A 233 -11.69 -19.00 4.80
C GLY A 233 -10.83 -18.23 5.79
N HIS A 234 -9.73 -18.81 6.30
CA HIS A 234 -8.78 -18.09 7.16
C HIS A 234 -7.78 -17.31 6.30
N LEU A 235 -7.49 -16.09 6.72
CA LEU A 235 -6.46 -15.27 6.09
C LEU A 235 -5.09 -15.95 6.23
N MET A 236 -4.38 -16.06 5.12
CA MET A 236 -2.98 -16.51 5.08
C MET A 236 -2.05 -15.31 4.99
N GLY A 237 -0.87 -15.41 5.59
CA GLY A 237 -0.01 -14.25 5.81
C GLY A 237 -0.48 -13.41 7.01
N ASP A 238 0.04 -12.20 7.13
CA ASP A 238 -0.22 -11.34 8.29
C ASP A 238 -1.34 -10.33 8.04
N TYR A 239 -1.53 -9.91 6.80
CA TYR A 239 -2.58 -8.95 6.42
C TYR A 239 -3.06 -9.18 4.98
N GLU A 240 -4.31 -8.82 4.72
CA GLU A 240 -4.92 -8.92 3.40
C GLU A 240 -4.45 -7.75 2.52
N SER A 241 -4.07 -8.02 1.26
CA SER A 241 -3.52 -7.04 0.32
C SER A 241 -4.15 -7.11 -1.08
N GLY A 242 -5.39 -7.57 -1.19
CA GLY A 242 -6.11 -7.72 -2.45
C GLY A 242 -6.72 -6.43 -3.01
N TYR A 243 -6.79 -5.37 -2.21
CA TYR A 243 -7.42 -4.11 -2.61
C TYR A 243 -6.43 -3.21 -3.34
N GLU A 244 -6.63 -3.07 -4.65
CA GLU A 244 -5.72 -2.33 -5.52
C GLU A 244 -6.41 -1.18 -6.25
N ARG A 245 -7.39 -1.45 -7.08
CA ARG A 245 -8.10 -0.43 -7.87
C ARG A 245 -9.42 0.00 -7.24
N ARG A 246 -9.95 -0.84 -6.38
CA ARG A 246 -11.21 -0.65 -5.68
C ARG A 246 -10.98 -0.80 -4.18
N LEU A 247 -11.55 0.09 -3.40
CA LEU A 247 -11.65 -0.04 -1.96
C LEU A 247 -12.89 -0.87 -1.58
N PRO A 248 -12.90 -1.49 -0.39
CA PRO A 248 -14.09 -2.14 0.14
C PRO A 248 -15.25 -1.15 0.23
N ASP A 249 -16.46 -1.60 -0.12
CA ASP A 249 -17.67 -0.80 0.05
C ASP A 249 -17.97 -0.66 1.57
N PRO A 250 -18.11 0.57 2.10
CA PRO A 250 -18.25 0.81 3.53
C PRO A 250 -19.58 0.33 4.13
N VAL A 251 -20.47 -0.20 3.30
CA VAL A 251 -21.76 -0.76 3.73
C VAL A 251 -21.82 -2.28 3.48
N LYS A 252 -21.29 -2.74 2.34
CA LYS A 252 -21.41 -4.13 1.88
C LYS A 252 -20.23 -5.01 2.29
N ASP A 253 -19.03 -4.44 2.37
CA ASP A 253 -17.79 -5.19 2.55
C ASP A 253 -17.26 -5.12 3.99
N LEU A 254 -18.15 -4.98 4.99
CA LEU A 254 -17.77 -4.81 6.41
C LEU A 254 -16.94 -5.97 6.97
N LYS A 255 -16.97 -7.14 6.36
CA LYS A 255 -16.10 -8.27 6.75
C LYS A 255 -14.61 -7.92 6.74
N VAL A 256 -14.19 -6.95 5.91
CA VAL A 256 -12.79 -6.52 5.87
C VAL A 256 -12.28 -6.01 7.22
N THR A 257 -13.16 -5.49 8.06
CA THR A 257 -12.81 -5.00 9.41
C THR A 257 -12.45 -6.10 10.42
N LEU A 258 -12.60 -7.39 10.01
CA LEU A 258 -12.27 -8.54 10.86
C LEU A 258 -10.78 -8.91 10.83
N TRP A 259 -10.03 -8.44 9.87
CA TRP A 259 -8.59 -8.69 9.71
C TRP A 259 -7.83 -7.42 9.37
N ASP A 260 -6.53 -7.48 9.54
CA ASP A 260 -5.66 -6.40 9.11
C ASP A 260 -5.53 -6.43 7.59
N TRP A 261 -5.56 -5.26 6.96
CA TRP A 261 -5.52 -5.15 5.52
C TRP A 261 -4.88 -3.85 5.05
N GLU A 262 -4.40 -3.87 3.83
CA GLU A 262 -3.82 -2.73 3.16
C GLU A 262 -4.35 -2.62 1.74
N ALA A 263 -4.70 -1.41 1.34
CA ALA A 263 -4.94 -1.07 -0.06
C ALA A 263 -3.76 -0.30 -0.64
N CYS A 264 -3.60 -0.40 -1.94
CA CYS A 264 -2.67 0.43 -2.69
C CYS A 264 -3.37 1.10 -3.88
N MET A 265 -2.88 2.29 -4.26
CA MET A 265 -3.40 3.01 -5.41
C MET A 265 -2.33 3.73 -6.20
N THR A 266 -2.62 3.95 -7.47
CA THR A 266 -1.86 4.83 -8.36
C THR A 266 -2.49 6.23 -8.40
N VAL A 267 -1.72 7.24 -8.72
CA VAL A 267 -2.22 8.62 -8.95
C VAL A 267 -2.88 8.72 -10.33
N PRO A 268 -2.18 8.50 -11.45
CA PRO A 268 -2.88 8.23 -12.70
C PRO A 268 -3.40 6.79 -12.69
N GLU A 269 -4.63 6.61 -13.12
CA GLU A 269 -5.29 5.30 -13.05
C GLU A 269 -4.48 4.22 -13.76
N ASN A 270 -4.17 3.13 -13.03
CA ASN A 270 -3.45 1.95 -13.53
C ASN A 270 -2.04 2.23 -14.11
N GLN A 271 -1.35 3.27 -13.62
CA GLN A 271 0.06 3.55 -13.94
C GLN A 271 0.90 3.47 -12.66
N TRP A 272 1.63 2.36 -12.47
CA TRP A 272 2.48 2.15 -11.31
C TRP A 272 3.90 2.66 -11.57
N GLY A 273 4.58 2.14 -12.60
CA GLY A 273 5.84 2.67 -13.07
C GLY A 273 5.67 3.99 -13.83
N TYR A 274 6.78 4.74 -13.97
CA TYR A 274 6.79 5.98 -14.73
C TYR A 274 6.24 5.78 -16.15
N HIS A 275 5.22 6.57 -16.50
CA HIS A 275 4.69 6.68 -17.87
C HIS A 275 4.88 8.11 -18.35
N LYS A 276 5.37 8.28 -19.58
CA LYS A 276 5.63 9.60 -20.16
C LYS A 276 4.39 10.48 -20.26
N ASP A 277 3.23 9.87 -20.50
CA ASP A 277 1.97 10.56 -20.77
C ASP A 277 0.87 10.17 -19.78
N TRP A 278 0.59 11.07 -18.84
CA TRP A 278 -0.51 10.92 -17.89
C TRP A 278 -1.88 11.25 -18.47
N SER A 279 -1.93 11.93 -19.63
CA SER A 279 -3.21 12.25 -20.30
C SER A 279 -3.97 11.02 -20.80
N LEU A 280 -3.28 9.88 -20.88
CA LEU A 280 -3.87 8.59 -21.25
C LEU A 280 -4.69 7.94 -20.13
N SER A 281 -4.69 8.51 -18.93
CA SER A 281 -5.37 7.97 -17.77
C SER A 281 -6.08 9.07 -16.98
N TYR A 282 -7.08 8.68 -16.19
CA TYR A 282 -7.63 9.58 -15.20
C TYR A 282 -6.60 9.86 -14.10
N VAL A 283 -6.31 11.13 -13.84
CA VAL A 283 -5.35 11.55 -12.82
C VAL A 283 -6.11 12.04 -11.59
N LYS A 284 -5.91 11.37 -10.47
CA LYS A 284 -6.57 11.71 -9.21
C LYS A 284 -6.07 13.04 -8.65
N THR A 285 -6.98 13.87 -8.22
CA THR A 285 -6.69 15.11 -7.49
C THR A 285 -6.18 14.80 -6.08
N PRO A 286 -5.49 15.74 -5.42
CA PRO A 286 -5.08 15.58 -4.01
C PRO A 286 -6.25 15.26 -3.07
N VAL A 287 -7.43 15.85 -3.29
CA VAL A 287 -8.64 15.59 -2.49
C VAL A 287 -9.13 14.16 -2.66
N GLU A 288 -9.14 13.64 -3.88
CA GLU A 288 -9.51 12.24 -4.14
C GLU A 288 -8.52 11.25 -3.56
N VAL A 289 -7.23 11.58 -3.56
CA VAL A 289 -6.20 10.75 -2.88
C VAL A 289 -6.42 10.76 -1.37
N LEU A 290 -6.65 11.92 -0.77
CA LEU A 290 -6.99 12.04 0.66
C LEU A 290 -8.25 11.27 1.02
N GLU A 291 -9.30 11.34 0.19
CA GLU A 291 -10.54 10.60 0.42
C GLU A 291 -10.29 9.09 0.46
N ARG A 292 -9.45 8.56 -0.42
CA ARG A 292 -9.11 7.13 -0.43
C ARG A 292 -8.30 6.71 0.80
N ILE A 293 -7.38 7.57 1.27
CA ILE A 293 -6.63 7.33 2.51
C ILE A 293 -7.60 7.25 3.69
N VAL A 294 -8.46 8.25 3.83
CA VAL A 294 -9.46 8.30 4.90
C VAL A 294 -10.45 7.14 4.82
N HIS A 295 -10.90 6.79 3.61
CA HIS A 295 -11.79 5.64 3.40
C HIS A 295 -11.14 4.34 3.89
N ALA A 296 -9.89 4.05 3.51
CA ALA A 296 -9.20 2.85 3.97
C ALA A 296 -9.11 2.82 5.50
N VAL A 297 -8.67 3.90 6.12
CA VAL A 297 -8.55 4.00 7.59
C VAL A 297 -9.91 3.89 8.27
N SER A 298 -10.96 4.46 7.69
CA SER A 298 -12.33 4.38 8.24
C SER A 298 -12.88 2.97 8.29
N MET A 299 -12.29 2.05 7.52
CA MET A 299 -12.61 0.61 7.51
C MET A 299 -11.51 -0.24 8.15
N GLY A 300 -10.61 0.36 8.91
CA GLY A 300 -9.56 -0.33 9.67
C GLY A 300 -8.36 -0.76 8.83
N GLY A 301 -8.18 -0.25 7.60
CA GLY A 301 -7.09 -0.59 6.73
C GLY A 301 -5.98 0.46 6.64
N ASN A 302 -4.89 0.07 6.00
CA ASN A 302 -3.82 0.96 5.59
C ASN A 302 -3.99 1.37 4.11
N MET A 303 -3.37 2.50 3.73
CA MET A 303 -3.31 2.94 2.33
C MET A 303 -1.88 3.27 1.92
N VAL A 304 -1.45 2.73 0.79
CA VAL A 304 -0.20 3.11 0.12
C VAL A 304 -0.49 3.84 -1.18
N VAL A 305 0.10 5.02 -1.35
CA VAL A 305 0.01 5.83 -2.57
C VAL A 305 1.26 5.64 -3.39
N ASN A 306 1.11 5.29 -4.66
CA ASN A 306 2.22 4.97 -5.55
C ASN A 306 2.82 6.19 -6.24
N PHE A 307 4.13 6.17 -6.34
CA PHE A 307 4.96 7.10 -7.10
C PHE A 307 5.83 6.32 -8.09
N GLY A 308 5.95 6.83 -9.31
CA GLY A 308 6.73 6.22 -10.37
C GLY A 308 7.89 7.10 -10.83
N PRO A 309 9.08 6.99 -10.21
CA PRO A 309 10.24 7.83 -10.57
C PRO A 309 10.64 7.68 -12.03
N GLN A 310 11.10 8.77 -12.62
CA GLN A 310 11.68 8.81 -13.96
C GLN A 310 13.00 8.02 -14.02
N ALA A 311 13.44 7.66 -15.22
CA ALA A 311 14.69 6.93 -15.41
C ALA A 311 15.93 7.69 -14.90
N ASP A 312 15.88 9.01 -14.87
CA ASP A 312 16.95 9.85 -14.35
C ASP A 312 17.00 9.94 -12.81
N GLY A 313 16.00 9.36 -12.13
CA GLY A 313 15.91 9.33 -10.66
C GLY A 313 15.18 10.51 -10.04
N ASP A 314 14.54 11.36 -10.82
CA ASP A 314 13.67 12.41 -10.29
C ASP A 314 12.19 11.99 -10.33
N PHE A 315 11.37 12.55 -9.45
CA PHE A 315 9.91 12.45 -9.55
C PHE A 315 9.35 13.51 -10.50
N ARG A 316 8.20 13.23 -11.09
CA ARG A 316 7.46 14.24 -11.85
C ARG A 316 7.11 15.44 -10.96
N SER A 317 6.98 16.62 -11.57
CA SER A 317 6.49 17.81 -10.88
C SER A 317 5.12 17.61 -10.25
N GLU A 318 4.23 16.92 -10.95
CA GLU A 318 2.87 16.60 -10.50
C GLU A 318 2.87 15.70 -9.25
N GLU A 319 3.77 14.72 -9.18
CA GLU A 319 3.94 13.89 -7.99
C GLU A 319 4.48 14.68 -6.80
N LYS A 320 5.45 15.57 -7.03
CA LYS A 320 6.00 16.46 -5.99
C LYS A 320 4.94 17.41 -5.43
N GLU A 321 4.11 18.01 -6.29
CA GLU A 321 3.02 18.89 -5.87
C GLU A 321 1.92 18.13 -5.12
N LEU A 322 1.61 16.90 -5.56
CA LEU A 322 0.70 16.01 -4.83
C LEU A 322 1.22 15.71 -3.43
N ALA A 323 2.48 15.30 -3.31
CA ALA A 323 3.10 15.00 -2.01
C ALA A 323 3.05 16.21 -1.06
N LYS A 324 3.34 17.41 -1.58
CA LYS A 324 3.25 18.67 -0.84
C LYS A 324 1.81 18.97 -0.37
N SER A 325 0.84 18.78 -1.25
CA SER A 325 -0.58 19.04 -0.93
C SER A 325 -1.09 18.09 0.14
N ILE A 326 -0.80 16.79 0.01
CA ILE A 326 -1.17 15.77 1.01
C ILE A 326 -0.46 16.07 2.32
N GLY A 327 0.84 16.40 2.28
CA GLY A 327 1.62 16.71 3.48
C GLY A 327 1.09 17.92 4.24
N ALA A 328 0.65 18.97 3.55
CA ALA A 328 0.02 20.13 4.16
C ALA A 328 -1.25 19.75 4.92
N TRP A 329 -2.08 18.89 4.34
CA TRP A 329 -3.30 18.39 5.00
C TRP A 329 -2.97 17.45 6.17
N MET A 330 -2.05 16.50 5.98
CA MET A 330 -1.63 15.55 7.01
C MET A 330 -1.00 16.23 8.23
N LYS A 331 -0.23 17.30 8.03
CA LYS A 331 0.34 18.09 9.12
C LYS A 331 -0.73 18.70 10.02
N LYS A 332 -1.87 19.11 9.47
CA LYS A 332 -3.01 19.68 10.22
C LYS A 332 -3.89 18.59 10.83
N ASN A 333 -4.10 17.49 10.10
CA ASN A 333 -5.20 16.56 10.32
C ASN A 333 -4.77 15.13 10.63
N GLY A 334 -3.47 14.79 10.61
CA GLY A 334 -2.97 13.42 10.71
C GLY A 334 -3.41 12.65 11.95
N GLN A 335 -3.84 13.33 13.02
CA GLN A 335 -4.36 12.65 14.20
C GLN A 335 -5.66 11.86 13.93
N CYS A 336 -6.39 12.15 12.86
CA CYS A 336 -7.54 11.36 12.43
C CYS A 336 -7.16 10.15 11.56
N ILE A 337 -5.86 9.97 11.27
CA ILE A 337 -5.30 8.90 10.46
C ILE A 337 -4.48 7.94 11.31
N TYR A 338 -3.37 8.44 11.90
CA TYR A 338 -2.41 7.57 12.60
C TYR A 338 -2.97 6.93 13.85
N GLY A 339 -2.90 5.60 13.92
CA GLY A 339 -3.43 4.82 15.02
C GLY A 339 -4.95 4.84 15.13
N CYS A 340 -5.65 5.38 14.13
CA CYS A 340 -7.09 5.28 14.05
C CYS A 340 -7.54 3.96 13.43
N ASP A 341 -8.76 3.55 13.74
CA ASP A 341 -9.38 2.32 13.28
C ASP A 341 -10.83 2.59 12.85
N TYR A 342 -11.51 1.55 12.41
CA TYR A 342 -12.94 1.54 12.13
C TYR A 342 -13.74 2.00 13.35
N ALA A 343 -14.64 2.96 13.13
CA ALA A 343 -15.42 3.55 14.22
C ALA A 343 -16.64 2.72 14.65
N GLY A 344 -17.05 1.73 13.84
CA GLY A 344 -18.29 0.96 14.07
C GLY A 344 -19.56 1.77 13.78
N TRP A 345 -19.45 2.90 13.08
CA TRP A 345 -20.53 3.81 12.80
C TRP A 345 -20.92 3.79 11.31
N GLU A 346 -22.22 3.99 11.03
CA GLU A 346 -22.73 4.06 9.66
C GLU A 346 -22.14 5.27 8.92
N LYS A 347 -21.59 5.03 7.72
CA LYS A 347 -21.08 6.08 6.84
C LYS A 347 -22.17 7.10 6.52
N GLN A 348 -21.82 8.38 6.60
CA GLN A 348 -22.72 9.47 6.27
C GLN A 348 -22.40 10.07 4.88
N PRO A 349 -23.35 10.75 4.23
CA PRO A 349 -23.14 11.36 2.90
C PRO A 349 -22.04 12.43 2.88
N TRP A 350 -21.76 13.08 4.01
CA TRP A 350 -20.75 14.13 4.09
C TRP A 350 -19.32 13.60 4.15
N GLY A 351 -19.07 12.30 4.50
CA GLY A 351 -17.72 11.74 4.60
C GLY A 351 -17.62 10.48 5.44
N TYR A 352 -16.55 10.39 6.24
CA TYR A 352 -16.14 9.18 6.94
C TYR A 352 -15.91 9.43 8.43
N TYR A 353 -15.99 8.34 9.20
CA TYR A 353 -15.55 8.33 10.58
C TYR A 353 -14.27 7.51 10.72
N THR A 354 -13.33 8.01 11.52
CA THR A 354 -12.21 7.24 12.05
C THR A 354 -12.21 7.34 13.57
N ARG A 355 -11.60 6.39 14.27
CA ARG A 355 -11.67 6.34 15.73
C ARG A 355 -10.34 5.98 16.37
N LYS A 356 -10.01 6.63 17.49
CA LYS A 356 -8.92 6.28 18.37
C LYS A 356 -9.37 6.36 19.81
N GLY A 357 -9.59 5.21 20.45
CA GLY A 357 -10.14 5.14 21.80
C GLY A 357 -11.53 5.79 21.87
N SER A 358 -11.70 6.78 22.76
CA SER A 358 -12.95 7.56 22.90
C SER A 358 -13.09 8.74 21.91
N ASP A 359 -12.07 9.00 21.12
CA ASP A 359 -12.08 10.07 20.12
C ASP A 359 -12.59 9.52 18.77
N VAL A 360 -13.67 10.09 18.27
CA VAL A 360 -14.20 9.82 16.93
C VAL A 360 -13.98 11.06 16.06
N TYR A 361 -13.41 10.87 14.90
CA TYR A 361 -13.15 11.93 13.95
C TYR A 361 -14.14 11.86 12.79
N MET A 362 -14.83 12.97 12.53
CA MET A 362 -15.61 13.20 11.32
C MET A 362 -14.70 13.83 10.28
N VAL A 363 -14.38 13.13 9.22
CA VAL A 363 -13.61 13.67 8.11
C VAL A 363 -14.58 14.02 6.99
N VAL A 364 -14.77 15.33 6.78
CA VAL A 364 -15.82 15.87 5.92
C VAL A 364 -15.26 16.23 4.55
N PHE A 365 -15.80 15.59 3.52
CA PHE A 365 -15.48 15.84 2.11
C PHE A 365 -16.60 16.59 1.39
N ASN A 366 -17.86 16.33 1.77
CA ASN A 366 -19.03 16.89 1.12
C ASN A 366 -19.82 17.75 2.12
N CYS A 367 -19.92 19.03 1.82
CA CYS A 367 -20.63 19.99 2.66
C CYS A 367 -22.11 20.06 2.29
N PRO A 368 -23.06 19.69 3.17
CA PRO A 368 -24.48 19.81 2.89
C PRO A 368 -24.94 21.27 2.90
N TYR A 369 -25.92 21.61 2.05
CA TYR A 369 -26.51 22.95 2.00
C TYR A 369 -27.17 23.39 3.32
N SER A 370 -27.65 22.43 4.12
CA SER A 370 -28.22 22.67 5.44
C SER A 370 -27.25 23.30 6.44
N LYS A 371 -25.94 23.25 6.15
CA LYS A 371 -24.85 23.63 7.07
C LYS A 371 -24.84 22.87 8.39
N HIS A 372 -25.52 21.74 8.44
CA HIS A 372 -25.50 20.77 9.54
C HIS A 372 -25.06 19.40 9.06
N LEU A 373 -24.14 18.82 9.81
CA LEU A 373 -23.64 17.45 9.58
C LEU A 373 -24.46 16.52 10.49
N THR A 374 -25.30 15.68 9.90
CA THR A 374 -26.04 14.67 10.68
C THR A 374 -25.07 13.57 11.13
N VAL A 375 -25.14 13.24 12.42
CA VAL A 375 -24.39 12.16 13.06
C VAL A 375 -25.38 11.18 13.65
N LYS A 376 -25.26 9.89 13.28
CA LYS A 376 -26.02 8.80 13.89
C LYS A 376 -25.07 7.94 14.69
N THR A 377 -25.31 7.85 16.01
CA THR A 377 -24.48 7.05 16.90
C THR A 377 -25.09 5.66 17.13
N PRO A 378 -24.28 4.64 17.41
CA PRO A 378 -24.78 3.36 17.93
C PRO A 378 -25.58 3.55 19.21
N LYS A 379 -26.53 2.64 19.47
CA LYS A 379 -27.34 2.66 20.69
C LYS A 379 -26.44 2.60 21.93
N GLY A 380 -26.63 3.55 22.84
CA GLY A 380 -25.83 3.64 24.06
C GLY A 380 -24.57 4.52 23.94
N THR A 381 -24.37 5.15 22.78
CA THR A 381 -23.27 6.11 22.56
C THR A 381 -23.84 7.53 22.54
N GLN A 382 -23.23 8.43 23.31
CA GLN A 382 -23.58 9.85 23.37
C GLN A 382 -22.41 10.69 22.88
N VAL A 383 -22.70 11.73 22.09
CA VAL A 383 -21.74 12.78 21.75
C VAL A 383 -21.74 13.81 22.88
N VAL A 384 -20.61 13.94 23.55
CA VAL A 384 -20.46 14.88 24.68
C VAL A 384 -19.98 16.25 24.20
N LYS A 385 -19.08 16.29 23.21
CA LYS A 385 -18.45 17.50 22.73
C LYS A 385 -18.02 17.33 21.28
N ALA A 386 -18.07 18.42 20.52
CA ALA A 386 -17.49 18.53 19.18
C ALA A 386 -16.53 19.72 19.13
N ALA A 387 -15.39 19.54 18.46
CA ALA A 387 -14.40 20.60 18.27
C ALA A 387 -13.60 20.36 16.98
N LEU A 388 -13.09 21.43 16.38
CA LEU A 388 -12.04 21.36 15.37
C LEU A 388 -10.73 20.88 16.03
N LEU A 389 -9.78 20.39 15.21
CA LEU A 389 -8.50 19.90 15.73
C LEU A 389 -7.61 20.98 16.37
N ASN A 390 -7.87 22.26 16.05
CA ASN A 390 -7.24 23.41 16.71
C ASN A 390 -7.89 23.78 18.06
N GLY A 391 -8.84 22.99 18.55
CA GLY A 391 -9.53 23.17 19.82
C GLY A 391 -10.77 24.07 19.77
N LYS A 392 -11.07 24.73 18.66
CA LYS A 392 -12.28 25.57 18.53
C LYS A 392 -13.52 24.70 18.64
N SER A 393 -14.38 25.02 19.62
CA SER A 393 -15.63 24.29 19.83
C SER A 393 -16.57 24.40 18.63
N VAL A 394 -17.26 23.31 18.35
CA VAL A 394 -18.32 23.22 17.35
C VAL A 394 -19.62 22.88 18.07
N LYS A 395 -20.70 23.55 17.71
CA LYS A 395 -22.00 23.27 18.32
C LYS A 395 -22.52 21.93 17.88
N VAL A 396 -22.97 21.12 18.83
CA VAL A 396 -23.65 19.85 18.62
C VAL A 396 -24.96 19.83 19.37
N VAL A 397 -26.03 19.37 18.71
CA VAL A 397 -27.39 19.33 19.28
C VAL A 397 -27.97 17.95 19.00
N GLU A 398 -28.46 17.29 20.04
CA GLU A 398 -29.22 16.04 19.90
C GLU A 398 -30.60 16.39 19.35
N THR A 399 -30.94 15.85 18.19
CA THR A 399 -32.22 16.10 17.47
C THR A 399 -33.22 14.98 17.68
N ALA A 400 -32.71 13.77 17.89
CA ALA A 400 -33.47 12.58 18.24
C ALA A 400 -32.57 11.61 19.01
N ARG A 401 -33.10 10.55 19.56
CA ARG A 401 -32.33 9.54 20.26
C ARG A 401 -31.24 8.94 19.34
N ASN A 402 -29.96 9.10 19.71
CA ASN A 402 -28.77 8.73 18.95
C ASN A 402 -28.60 9.48 17.62
N GLU A 403 -29.27 10.61 17.44
CA GLU A 403 -29.08 11.49 16.27
C GLU A 403 -28.71 12.90 16.72
N TYR A 404 -27.69 13.46 16.08
CA TYR A 404 -27.13 14.76 16.39
C TYR A 404 -26.97 15.58 15.11
N ASN A 405 -27.18 16.88 15.23
CA ASN A 405 -26.71 17.86 14.25
C ASN A 405 -25.46 18.55 14.78
N VAL A 406 -24.38 18.49 13.98
CA VAL A 406 -23.12 19.16 14.24
C VAL A 406 -23.03 20.33 13.26
N ASP A 407 -22.88 21.57 13.78
CA ASP A 407 -22.79 22.77 12.94
C ASP A 407 -21.52 22.70 12.07
N MET A 408 -21.65 23.10 10.81
CA MET A 408 -20.49 23.27 9.95
C MET A 408 -19.72 24.52 10.35
N PRO A 409 -18.42 24.41 10.64
CA PRO A 409 -17.56 25.58 10.79
C PRO A 409 -17.35 26.26 9.43
N ALA A 410 -16.95 27.54 9.45
CA ALA A 410 -16.47 28.20 8.24
C ALA A 410 -15.23 27.47 7.69
N GLN A 411 -15.24 27.17 6.40
CA GLN A 411 -14.20 26.38 5.72
C GLN A 411 -13.77 27.05 4.43
N GLU A 412 -12.52 26.80 4.05
CA GLU A 412 -12.06 27.08 2.70
C GLU A 412 -12.75 26.14 1.71
N PRO A 413 -13.25 26.65 0.58
CA PRO A 413 -13.90 25.83 -0.42
C PRO A 413 -13.00 24.70 -0.94
N GLY A 414 -13.50 23.48 -0.93
CA GLY A 414 -12.82 22.31 -1.52
C GLY A 414 -11.74 21.64 -0.65
N GLU A 415 -11.40 22.18 0.53
CA GLU A 415 -10.47 21.51 1.46
C GLU A 415 -11.26 20.61 2.43
N PRO A 416 -10.94 19.29 2.50
CA PRO A 416 -11.53 18.41 3.51
C PRO A 416 -11.10 18.82 4.91
N PHE A 417 -12.04 18.80 5.86
CA PHE A 417 -11.78 19.22 7.24
C PHE A 417 -12.21 18.16 8.25
N VAL A 418 -11.74 18.30 9.48
CA VAL A 418 -11.93 17.31 10.54
C VAL A 418 -12.59 17.94 11.76
N ILE A 419 -13.68 17.32 12.23
CA ILE A 419 -14.30 17.59 13.53
C ILE A 419 -14.05 16.38 14.43
N LYS A 420 -13.49 16.63 15.60
CA LYS A 420 -13.30 15.62 16.64
C LYS A 420 -14.54 15.61 17.55
N LEU A 421 -15.13 14.44 17.71
CA LEU A 421 -16.19 14.16 18.65
C LEU A 421 -15.59 13.45 19.87
N GLN A 422 -15.87 13.95 21.06
CA GLN A 422 -15.67 13.23 22.30
C GLN A 422 -16.97 12.50 22.64
N ILE A 423 -16.88 11.19 22.87
CA ILE A 423 -18.05 10.34 23.10
C ILE A 423 -18.01 9.71 24.48
N LYS A 424 -19.19 9.34 24.96
CA LYS A 424 -19.39 8.49 26.13
C LYS A 424 -20.22 7.28 25.72
N GLU A 425 -19.73 6.10 26.01
CA GLU A 425 -20.40 4.84 25.74
C GLU A 425 -20.89 4.19 27.03
N ALA A 426 -22.09 3.61 27.00
CA ALA A 426 -22.59 2.79 28.10
C ALA A 426 -21.77 1.49 28.19
N ALA A 427 -21.66 0.93 29.40
CA ALA A 427 -21.00 -0.35 29.57
C ALA A 427 -21.66 -1.43 28.67
N GLY A 428 -20.85 -2.18 27.94
CA GLY A 428 -21.32 -3.21 27.00
C GLY A 428 -21.70 -2.72 25.62
N VAL A 429 -21.50 -1.44 25.28
CA VAL A 429 -21.43 -0.98 23.89
C VAL A 429 -20.08 -1.41 23.35
N VAL A 430 -19.93 -2.70 23.17
CA VAL A 430 -18.84 -3.29 22.41
C VAL A 430 -19.23 -3.28 20.95
N ASP A 431 -18.25 -3.20 20.11
CA ASP A 431 -18.32 -3.21 18.67
C ASP A 431 -19.21 -4.36 18.14
N LYS A 432 -20.53 -4.15 18.22
CA LYS A 432 -21.54 -5.15 17.83
C LYS A 432 -21.36 -5.67 16.40
N TYR A 433 -20.60 -4.94 15.56
CA TYR A 433 -20.32 -5.36 14.20
C TYR A 433 -19.24 -6.43 14.16
N ARG A 434 -18.14 -6.26 14.90
CA ARG A 434 -17.09 -7.29 15.00
C ARG A 434 -17.62 -8.51 15.73
N ASP A 435 -18.41 -8.32 16.81
CA ASP A 435 -19.02 -9.42 17.58
C ASP A 435 -20.15 -10.15 16.81
N ALA A 436 -20.86 -9.49 15.92
CA ALA A 436 -21.92 -10.11 15.11
C ALA A 436 -21.39 -10.88 13.89
N LEU A 437 -20.13 -10.66 13.51
CA LEU A 437 -19.48 -11.31 12.37
C LEU A 437 -18.51 -12.43 12.78
N THR A 438 -18.19 -12.55 14.06
CA THR A 438 -17.45 -13.68 14.67
C THR A 438 -18.40 -14.73 15.22
#